data_bbb4c146d5439fac59deb4182c33c847
#
_entry.id   bbb4c146d5439fac59deb4182c33c847
#
_cell.length_a   1.000
_cell.length_b   1.000
_cell.length_c   1.000
_cell.angle_alpha   90.00
_cell.angle_beta   90.00
_cell.angle_gamma   90.00
#
_symmetry.space_group_name_H-M   'P 1'
#
loop_
_entity.id
_entity.type
_entity.pdbx_description
1 polymer ?
#
loop_
_entity_poly.entity_id
_entity_poly.type
_entity_poly.pdbx_seq_one_letter_code
_entity_poly.pdbx_strand_id
1 'polypeptide(L)'
;GDYPVSASVSGTGDNAGDGSGLLVKKKDLVIEPQIHGGGSTTPYRSGTPALGMAMSIEKALRLALENQNERIAHVAALNRLLRAELAKYPKVRFNSPENAVPHMLNLSVNGVKGTAFQQELGKNDVCVSVKSACSVEGTPSKAVYAGSRDRKNALSSWRISLSHLTTEAEIAEFLQIFDRCYREL
;
A
#
# COMPACT_ATOMS: atom_id res chain seq x y z
N GLY A 1 21.14 3.22 14.14
CA GLY A 1 20.43 2.67 12.99
C GLY A 1 20.49 3.64 11.83
N ASP A 2 20.77 3.13 10.63
CA ASP A 2 20.84 3.94 9.41
C ASP A 2 19.43 4.33 9.00
N TYR A 3 19.03 5.53 9.43
CA TYR A 3 17.81 6.15 8.92
C TYR A 3 18.01 6.53 7.44
N PRO A 4 16.99 6.43 6.61
CA PRO A 4 17.09 6.86 5.23
C PRO A 4 17.52 8.31 5.15
N VAL A 5 18.34 8.64 4.17
CA VAL A 5 18.90 9.98 3.96
C VAL A 5 17.79 11.02 3.76
N SER A 6 16.71 10.59 3.14
CA SER A 6 15.48 11.39 2.98
C SER A 6 14.25 10.46 2.88
N ALA A 7 13.10 10.99 3.25
CA ALA A 7 11.80 10.38 3.02
C ALA A 7 10.86 11.41 2.42
N SER A 8 10.05 11.01 1.47
CA SER A 8 8.98 11.85 0.92
C SER A 8 7.62 11.26 1.23
N VAL A 9 6.67 12.11 1.55
CA VAL A 9 5.28 11.75 1.85
C VAL A 9 4.39 12.53 0.89
N SER A 10 3.48 11.84 0.22
CA SER A 10 2.50 12.47 -0.67
C SER A 10 1.23 12.82 0.11
N GLY A 11 0.71 14.01 -0.10
CA GLY A 11 -0.56 14.43 0.50
C GLY A 11 -1.74 13.52 0.14
N THR A 12 -1.78 12.99 -1.07
CA THR A 12 -2.80 12.05 -1.52
C THR A 12 -2.79 10.76 -0.69
N GLY A 13 -1.61 10.21 -0.40
CA GLY A 13 -1.46 9.00 0.42
C GLY A 13 -1.83 9.20 1.89
N ASP A 14 -1.77 10.43 2.38
CA ASP A 14 -2.02 10.80 3.79
C ASP A 14 -3.44 11.34 4.02
N ASN A 15 -4.32 11.25 3.04
CA ASN A 15 -5.66 11.87 3.05
C ASN A 15 -5.60 13.42 3.20
N ALA A 16 -4.48 14.04 2.84
CA ALA A 16 -4.36 15.47 2.64
C ALA A 16 -4.68 15.82 1.18
N GLY A 17 -5.00 17.07 0.87
CA GLY A 17 -5.36 17.49 -0.49
C GLY A 17 -4.30 17.16 -1.55
N ASP A 18 -4.74 16.88 -2.76
CA ASP A 18 -3.88 16.60 -3.92
C ASP A 18 -2.91 17.77 -4.21
N GLY A 19 -1.75 17.45 -4.75
CA GLY A 19 -0.74 18.44 -5.15
C GLY A 19 0.14 18.95 -4.00
N SER A 20 0.09 18.31 -2.82
CA SER A 20 0.96 18.59 -1.69
C SER A 20 1.89 17.42 -1.37
N GLY A 21 3.02 17.72 -0.74
CA GLY A 21 3.98 16.70 -0.33
C GLY A 21 4.90 17.22 0.76
N LEU A 22 5.48 16.31 1.53
CA LEU A 22 6.45 16.57 2.57
C LEU A 22 7.76 15.85 2.25
N LEU A 23 8.87 16.56 2.35
CA LEU A 23 10.20 15.97 2.28
C LEU A 23 10.89 16.10 3.63
N VAL A 24 11.21 14.98 4.25
CA VAL A 24 12.04 14.90 5.45
C VAL A 24 13.47 14.58 5.04
N LYS A 25 14.45 15.40 5.42
CA LYS A 25 15.86 15.20 5.13
C LYS A 25 16.72 15.36 6.38
N LYS A 26 17.92 14.78 6.37
CA LYS A 26 18.94 15.10 7.37
C LYS A 26 19.32 16.59 7.25
N LYS A 27 19.63 17.22 8.38
CA LYS A 27 19.93 18.67 8.43
C LYS A 27 21.15 19.04 7.59
N ASP A 28 22.14 18.18 7.56
CA ASP A 28 23.41 18.34 6.86
C ASP A 28 23.35 17.98 5.37
N LEU A 29 22.23 17.37 4.90
CA LEU A 29 22.06 17.07 3.48
C LEU A 29 21.79 18.34 2.69
N VAL A 30 22.69 18.66 1.76
CA VAL A 30 22.51 19.76 0.81
C VAL A 30 21.62 19.30 -0.34
N ILE A 31 20.58 20.07 -0.65
CA ILE A 31 19.70 19.85 -1.80
C ILE A 31 19.80 21.06 -2.70
N GLU A 32 20.08 20.82 -3.98
CA GLU A 32 20.11 21.87 -4.99
C GLU A 32 18.67 22.17 -5.46
N PRO A 33 18.26 23.45 -5.43
CA PRO A 33 16.93 23.86 -5.90
C PRO A 33 16.75 23.58 -7.39
N GLN A 34 15.60 23.02 -7.77
CA GLN A 34 15.21 22.86 -9.17
C GLN A 34 14.31 24.01 -9.66
N ILE A 35 13.72 24.77 -8.74
CA ILE A 35 12.86 25.93 -9.04
C ILE A 35 13.53 27.16 -8.47
N HIS A 36 14.06 28.00 -9.35
CA HIS A 36 14.81 29.23 -9.01
C HIS A 36 13.91 30.47 -8.96
N GLY A 37 14.32 31.51 -8.21
CA GLY A 37 13.62 32.78 -8.07
C GLY A 37 13.87 33.43 -6.71
N GLY A 38 12.88 34.12 -6.16
CA GLY A 38 13.00 34.79 -4.88
C GLY A 38 13.24 33.82 -3.71
N GLY A 39 14.17 34.18 -2.81
CA GLY A 39 14.58 33.34 -1.66
C GLY A 39 13.90 33.69 -0.34
N SER A 40 12.65 34.20 -0.36
CA SER A 40 12.02 34.81 0.83
C SER A 40 11.53 33.78 1.88
N THR A 41 11.31 32.53 1.53
CA THR A 41 10.70 31.56 2.44
C THR A 41 11.53 30.30 2.67
N THR A 42 12.20 29.77 1.66
CA THR A 42 13.04 28.57 1.76
C THR A 42 14.13 28.56 0.69
N PRO A 43 15.33 28.05 1.00
CA PRO A 43 16.38 27.87 0.00
C PRO A 43 16.11 26.72 -1.00
N TYR A 44 15.07 25.90 -0.77
CA TYR A 44 14.84 24.69 -1.55
C TYR A 44 13.98 24.90 -2.81
N ARG A 45 13.15 25.94 -2.81
CA ARG A 45 12.34 26.35 -3.97
C ARG A 45 11.83 27.77 -3.80
N SER A 46 11.69 28.48 -4.90
CA SER A 46 11.03 29.79 -4.94
C SER A 46 9.49 29.65 -5.03
N GLY A 47 8.81 30.75 -4.82
CA GLY A 47 7.35 30.86 -4.92
C GLY A 47 6.64 30.90 -3.56
N THR A 48 5.44 31.43 -3.56
CA THR A 48 4.60 31.55 -2.35
C THR A 48 4.17 30.14 -1.86
N PRO A 49 4.36 29.82 -0.57
CA PRO A 49 3.91 28.55 -0.03
C PRO A 49 2.39 28.42 -0.08
N ALA A 50 1.90 27.22 -0.46
CA ALA A 50 0.49 26.86 -0.41
C ALA A 50 0.10 26.53 1.04
N LEU A 51 -0.13 27.54 1.88
CA LEU A 51 -0.34 27.39 3.32
C LEU A 51 -1.49 26.43 3.66
N GLY A 52 -2.61 26.51 2.95
CA GLY A 52 -3.75 25.62 3.16
C GLY A 52 -3.39 24.13 2.97
N MET A 53 -2.56 23.82 1.96
CA MET A 53 -2.09 22.44 1.73
C MET A 53 -1.08 22.01 2.82
N ALA A 54 -0.20 22.90 3.26
CA ALA A 54 0.73 22.59 4.35
C ALA A 54 -0.03 22.30 5.66
N MET A 55 -1.06 23.06 5.98
CA MET A 55 -1.93 22.81 7.13
C MET A 55 -2.72 21.51 6.99
N SER A 56 -3.16 21.15 5.78
CA SER A 56 -3.84 19.88 5.51
C SER A 56 -2.94 18.67 5.79
N ILE A 57 -1.68 18.71 5.33
CA ILE A 57 -0.68 17.67 5.63
C ILE A 57 -0.42 17.58 7.14
N GLU A 58 -0.20 18.72 7.81
CA GLU A 58 0.01 18.75 9.27
C GLU A 58 -1.14 18.06 10.00
N LYS A 59 -2.39 18.44 9.67
CA LYS A 59 -3.58 17.88 10.28
C LYS A 59 -3.69 16.37 10.04
N ALA A 60 -3.46 15.92 8.80
CA ALA A 60 -3.52 14.51 8.43
C ALA A 60 -2.46 13.69 9.19
N LEU A 61 -1.21 14.16 9.22
CA LEU A 61 -0.12 13.52 9.96
C LEU A 61 -0.40 13.45 11.46
N ARG A 62 -0.88 14.52 12.06
CA ARG A 62 -1.23 14.56 13.48
C ARG A 62 -2.31 13.51 13.81
N LEU A 63 -3.38 13.46 13.04
CA LEU A 63 -4.45 12.48 13.21
C LEU A 63 -3.97 11.03 12.97
N ALA A 64 -3.03 10.82 12.05
CA ALA A 64 -2.44 9.51 11.81
C ALA A 64 -1.59 9.04 13.01
N LEU A 65 -0.84 9.96 13.64
CA LEU A 65 0.06 9.64 14.74
C LEU A 65 -0.67 9.49 16.10
N GLU A 66 -1.76 10.20 16.33
CA GLU A 66 -2.51 10.19 17.60
C GLU A 66 -2.88 8.78 18.08
N ASN A 67 -3.28 7.89 17.16
CA ASN A 67 -3.71 6.51 17.47
C ASN A 67 -2.91 5.46 16.69
N GLN A 68 -1.67 5.77 16.32
CA GLN A 68 -0.87 4.92 15.42
C GLN A 68 -0.70 3.49 15.95
N ASN A 69 -0.34 3.34 17.22
CA ASN A 69 -0.06 2.03 17.80
C ASN A 69 -1.31 1.15 17.85
N GLU A 70 -2.46 1.71 18.21
CA GLU A 70 -3.74 1.01 18.23
C GLU A 70 -4.15 0.58 16.82
N ARG A 71 -4.06 1.48 15.86
CA ARG A 71 -4.37 1.21 14.44
C ARG A 71 -3.48 0.13 13.86
N ILE A 72 -2.18 0.15 14.14
CA ILE A 72 -1.23 -0.88 13.70
C ILE A 72 -1.57 -2.22 14.36
N ALA A 73 -1.87 -2.25 15.65
CA ALA A 73 -2.22 -3.47 16.36
C ALA A 73 -3.51 -4.11 15.81
N HIS A 74 -4.54 -3.30 15.54
CA HIS A 74 -5.78 -3.74 14.92
C HIS A 74 -5.54 -4.36 13.54
N VAL A 75 -4.88 -3.64 12.64
CA VAL A 75 -4.60 -4.13 11.29
C VAL A 75 -3.70 -5.37 11.31
N ALA A 76 -2.75 -5.44 12.24
CA ALA A 76 -1.90 -6.62 12.40
C ALA A 76 -2.70 -7.85 12.86
N ALA A 77 -3.73 -7.67 13.69
CA ALA A 77 -4.63 -8.76 14.08
C ALA A 77 -5.44 -9.27 12.87
N LEU A 78 -6.02 -8.38 12.07
CA LEU A 78 -6.74 -8.74 10.84
C LEU A 78 -5.83 -9.43 9.81
N ASN A 79 -4.59 -8.96 9.65
CA ASN A 79 -3.61 -9.58 8.75
C ASN A 79 -3.26 -11.01 9.20
N ARG A 80 -3.06 -11.23 10.52
CA ARG A 80 -2.81 -12.58 11.05
C ARG A 80 -4.00 -13.51 10.81
N LEU A 81 -5.23 -13.03 11.04
CA LEU A 81 -6.45 -13.79 10.76
C LEU A 81 -6.52 -14.19 9.29
N LEU A 82 -6.34 -13.25 8.37
CA LEU A 82 -6.32 -13.53 6.92
C LEU A 82 -5.25 -14.56 6.55
N ARG A 83 -4.03 -14.43 7.06
CA ARG A 83 -2.96 -15.40 6.80
C ARG A 83 -3.33 -16.80 7.30
N ALA A 84 -3.86 -16.91 8.51
CA ALA A 84 -4.25 -18.20 9.09
C ALA A 84 -5.34 -18.89 8.28
N GLU A 85 -6.36 -18.14 7.84
CA GLU A 85 -7.46 -18.70 7.06
C GLU A 85 -7.04 -19.03 5.62
N LEU A 86 -6.33 -18.13 4.95
CA LEU A 86 -5.89 -18.33 3.58
C LEU A 86 -4.80 -19.39 3.44
N ALA A 87 -4.02 -19.67 4.48
CA ALA A 87 -3.04 -20.78 4.49
C ALA A 87 -3.67 -22.17 4.38
N LYS A 88 -4.98 -22.30 4.64
CA LYS A 88 -5.71 -23.56 4.47
C LYS A 88 -5.89 -23.99 3.01
N TYR A 89 -5.66 -23.08 2.06
CA TYR A 89 -5.83 -23.31 0.63
C TYR A 89 -4.50 -23.69 -0.03
N PRO A 90 -4.33 -24.92 -0.56
CA PRO A 90 -3.04 -25.41 -1.06
C PRO A 90 -2.43 -24.60 -2.22
N LYS A 91 -3.26 -23.93 -3.03
CA LYS A 91 -2.77 -23.10 -4.15
C LYS A 91 -2.38 -21.69 -3.72
N VAL A 92 -2.66 -21.28 -2.47
CA VAL A 92 -2.30 -19.95 -1.97
C VAL A 92 -0.82 -19.90 -1.61
N ARG A 93 -0.15 -18.87 -2.08
CA ARG A 93 1.24 -18.54 -1.77
C ARG A 93 1.33 -17.09 -1.33
N PHE A 94 1.84 -16.84 -0.13
CA PHE A 94 2.09 -15.49 0.35
C PHE A 94 3.40 -14.94 -0.25
N ASN A 95 3.32 -13.74 -0.80
CA ASN A 95 4.48 -13.00 -1.32
C ASN A 95 4.98 -11.97 -0.32
N SER A 96 4.10 -11.46 0.55
CA SER A 96 4.48 -10.60 1.68
C SER A 96 5.11 -11.44 2.79
N PRO A 97 6.36 -11.17 3.22
CA PRO A 97 6.99 -11.84 4.36
C PRO A 97 6.24 -11.52 5.67
N GLU A 98 6.51 -12.30 6.72
CA GLU A 98 5.82 -12.12 8.01
C GLU A 98 6.11 -10.77 8.68
N ASN A 99 7.30 -10.24 8.48
CA ASN A 99 7.74 -8.95 8.98
C ASN A 99 7.39 -7.75 8.07
N ALA A 100 6.55 -7.96 7.04
CA ALA A 100 6.05 -6.86 6.21
C ALA A 100 5.09 -5.97 7.00
N VAL A 101 4.87 -4.73 6.49
CA VAL A 101 3.84 -3.85 7.04
C VAL A 101 2.47 -4.53 6.99
N PRO A 102 1.71 -4.55 8.08
CA PRO A 102 0.48 -5.35 8.18
C PRO A 102 -0.68 -4.83 7.30
N HIS A 103 -0.60 -3.60 6.84
CA HIS A 103 -1.63 -2.97 6.00
C HIS A 103 -1.75 -3.56 4.60
N MET A 104 -0.76 -4.32 4.14
CA MET A 104 -0.74 -4.90 2.81
C MET A 104 -0.37 -6.38 2.87
N LEU A 105 -1.22 -7.21 2.28
CA LEU A 105 -0.96 -8.64 2.11
C LEU A 105 -0.98 -8.98 0.62
N ASN A 106 0.20 -9.27 0.06
CA ASN A 106 0.31 -9.75 -1.31
C ASN A 106 0.38 -11.28 -1.31
N LEU A 107 -0.42 -11.88 -2.15
CA LEU A 107 -0.50 -13.33 -2.31
C LEU A 107 -0.75 -13.70 -3.77
N SER A 108 -0.58 -14.97 -4.09
CA SER A 108 -0.90 -15.56 -5.38
C SER A 108 -1.76 -16.80 -5.18
N VAL A 109 -2.65 -17.07 -6.13
CA VAL A 109 -3.33 -18.38 -6.26
C VAL A 109 -2.68 -19.10 -7.43
N ASN A 110 -1.89 -20.13 -7.16
CA ASN A 110 -1.11 -20.83 -8.17
C ASN A 110 -2.02 -21.40 -9.27
N GLY A 111 -1.67 -21.14 -10.51
CA GLY A 111 -2.42 -21.58 -11.69
C GLY A 111 -3.49 -20.60 -12.18
N VAL A 112 -3.83 -19.56 -11.39
CA VAL A 112 -4.82 -18.56 -11.75
C VAL A 112 -4.14 -17.20 -11.95
N LYS A 113 -4.43 -16.49 -13.05
CA LYS A 113 -3.94 -15.12 -13.26
C LYS A 113 -4.55 -14.20 -12.19
N GLY A 114 -3.73 -13.31 -11.62
CA GLY A 114 -4.20 -12.33 -10.63
C GLY A 114 -5.35 -11.45 -11.13
N THR A 115 -5.34 -11.08 -12.42
CA THR A 115 -6.43 -10.33 -13.06
C THR A 115 -7.74 -11.11 -13.13
N ALA A 116 -7.69 -12.41 -13.41
CA ALA A 116 -8.89 -13.24 -13.43
C ALA A 116 -9.48 -13.39 -12.02
N PHE A 117 -8.63 -13.60 -11.01
CA PHE A 117 -9.07 -13.67 -9.61
C PHE A 117 -9.65 -12.33 -9.13
N GLN A 118 -9.03 -11.21 -9.50
CA GLN A 118 -9.54 -9.86 -9.23
C GLN A 118 -10.92 -9.64 -9.83
N GLN A 119 -11.12 -10.03 -11.11
CA GLN A 119 -12.41 -9.90 -11.78
C GLN A 119 -13.49 -10.72 -11.10
N GLU A 120 -13.17 -11.94 -10.66
CA GLU A 120 -14.13 -12.78 -9.96
C GLU A 120 -14.53 -12.24 -8.59
N LEU A 121 -13.54 -11.76 -7.82
CA LEU A 121 -13.80 -11.03 -6.58
C LEU A 121 -14.64 -9.76 -6.81
N GLY A 122 -14.35 -9.03 -7.90
CA GLY A 122 -15.07 -7.80 -8.26
C GLY A 122 -16.54 -8.01 -8.59
N LYS A 123 -16.95 -9.17 -9.10
CA LYS A 123 -18.37 -9.53 -9.28
C LYS A 123 -19.15 -9.63 -7.96
N ASN A 124 -18.44 -9.78 -6.87
CA ASN A 124 -18.97 -9.86 -5.51
C ASN A 124 -18.63 -8.60 -4.67
N ASP A 125 -18.41 -7.45 -5.33
CA ASP A 125 -18.10 -6.16 -4.71
C ASP A 125 -16.81 -6.14 -3.87
N VAL A 126 -15.90 -7.11 -4.06
CA VAL A 126 -14.59 -7.16 -3.40
C VAL A 126 -13.51 -6.55 -4.29
N CYS A 127 -12.97 -5.41 -3.86
CA CYS A 127 -11.93 -4.69 -4.58
C CYS A 127 -10.54 -5.08 -4.08
N VAL A 128 -9.72 -5.62 -4.98
CA VAL A 128 -8.30 -5.93 -4.74
C VAL A 128 -7.42 -5.34 -5.83
N SER A 129 -6.12 -5.24 -5.58
CA SER A 129 -5.17 -4.69 -6.55
C SER A 129 -4.25 -5.78 -7.10
N VAL A 130 -4.10 -5.85 -8.42
CA VAL A 130 -3.15 -6.78 -9.06
C VAL A 130 -1.76 -6.16 -9.17
N LYS A 131 -1.70 -4.87 -9.50
CA LYS A 131 -0.46 -4.09 -9.69
C LYS A 131 -0.69 -2.63 -9.33
N SER A 132 0.37 -1.80 -9.42
CA SER A 132 0.20 -0.34 -9.39
C SER A 132 -0.53 0.14 -10.65
N ALA A 133 -1.31 1.22 -10.53
CA ALA A 133 -2.04 1.83 -11.64
C ALA A 133 -1.15 2.20 -12.85
N CYS A 134 0.12 2.53 -12.59
CA CYS A 134 1.11 2.88 -13.61
C CYS A 134 1.72 1.67 -14.36
N SER A 135 1.31 0.45 -14.06
CA SER A 135 1.89 -0.75 -14.67
C SER A 135 1.16 -1.12 -15.97
N VAL A 136 1.93 -1.54 -16.99
CA VAL A 136 1.37 -2.01 -18.27
C VAL A 136 0.53 -3.27 -18.05
N GLU A 137 -0.67 -3.30 -18.61
CA GLU A 137 -1.59 -4.42 -18.50
C GLU A 137 -0.96 -5.73 -19.03
N GLY A 138 -1.32 -6.88 -18.43
CA GLY A 138 -0.80 -8.20 -18.84
C GLY A 138 0.65 -8.50 -18.44
N THR A 139 1.39 -7.54 -17.81
CA THR A 139 2.75 -7.78 -17.34
C THR A 139 2.79 -8.34 -15.92
N PRO A 140 3.80 -9.15 -15.53
CA PRO A 140 3.95 -9.62 -14.17
C PRO A 140 4.27 -8.47 -13.19
N SER A 141 3.90 -8.62 -11.92
CA SER A 141 4.31 -7.71 -10.86
C SER A 141 5.83 -7.68 -10.75
N LYS A 142 6.45 -6.51 -11.00
CA LYS A 142 7.90 -6.35 -10.91
C LYS A 142 8.43 -6.62 -9.50
N ALA A 143 7.71 -6.17 -8.47
CA ALA A 143 8.09 -6.36 -7.08
C ALA A 143 8.07 -7.85 -6.68
N VAL A 144 6.98 -8.57 -7.01
CA VAL A 144 6.88 -10.01 -6.74
C VAL A 144 7.93 -10.79 -7.53
N TYR A 145 8.16 -10.43 -8.80
CA TYR A 145 9.20 -11.08 -9.60
C TYR A 145 10.60 -10.84 -9.04
N ALA A 146 10.91 -9.63 -8.59
CA ALA A 146 12.21 -9.31 -8.00
C ALA A 146 12.50 -10.14 -6.75
N GLY A 147 11.48 -10.38 -5.90
CA GLY A 147 11.61 -11.20 -4.69
C GLY A 147 11.60 -12.71 -4.94
N SER A 148 10.73 -13.18 -5.83
CA SER A 148 10.50 -14.62 -6.04
C SER A 148 11.31 -15.23 -7.19
N ARG A 149 11.76 -14.43 -8.15
CA ARG A 149 12.33 -14.87 -9.45
C ARG A 149 11.41 -15.80 -10.23
N ASP A 150 10.14 -15.82 -9.90
CA ASP A 150 9.11 -16.68 -10.48
C ASP A 150 8.09 -15.83 -11.24
N ARG A 151 8.18 -15.90 -12.60
CA ARG A 151 7.29 -15.15 -13.48
C ARG A 151 5.83 -15.60 -13.38
N LYS A 152 5.59 -16.91 -13.19
CA LYS A 152 4.23 -17.46 -13.06
C LYS A 152 3.59 -16.96 -11.77
N ASN A 153 4.32 -17.03 -10.66
CA ASN A 153 3.89 -16.47 -9.39
C ASN A 153 3.59 -14.96 -9.50
N ALA A 154 4.46 -14.18 -10.14
CA ALA A 154 4.28 -12.75 -10.32
C ALA A 154 3.05 -12.37 -11.19
N LEU A 155 2.67 -13.24 -12.14
CA LEU A 155 1.43 -13.08 -12.93
C LEU A 155 0.17 -13.47 -12.16
N SER A 156 0.29 -14.36 -11.19
CA SER A 156 -0.82 -14.81 -10.33
C SER A 156 -1.01 -13.94 -9.10
N SER A 157 -0.14 -12.96 -8.87
CA SER A 157 -0.14 -12.17 -7.65
C SER A 157 -1.18 -11.06 -7.64
N TRP A 158 -1.75 -10.82 -6.47
CA TRP A 158 -2.64 -9.70 -6.17
C TRP A 158 -2.51 -9.30 -4.70
N ARG A 159 -3.11 -8.16 -4.31
CA ARG A 159 -2.89 -7.54 -3.01
C ARG A 159 -4.20 -7.20 -2.32
N ILE A 160 -4.33 -7.61 -1.08
CA ILE A 160 -5.31 -7.11 -0.12
C ILE A 160 -4.72 -5.89 0.57
N SER A 161 -5.49 -4.83 0.71
CA SER A 161 -5.14 -3.62 1.47
C SER A 161 -6.10 -3.47 2.64
N LEU A 162 -5.57 -3.32 3.84
CA LEU A 162 -6.31 -3.17 5.08
C LEU A 162 -6.12 -1.75 5.64
N SER A 163 -7.11 -1.26 6.35
CA SER A 163 -7.03 0.00 7.08
C SER A 163 -7.51 -0.18 8.53
N HIS A 164 -7.34 0.84 9.34
CA HIS A 164 -7.88 0.88 10.70
C HIS A 164 -9.43 0.90 10.74
N LEU A 165 -10.08 1.09 9.59
CA LEU A 165 -11.53 1.03 9.45
C LEU A 165 -12.03 -0.35 9.04
N THR A 166 -11.13 -1.23 8.58
CA THR A 166 -11.49 -2.61 8.19
C THR A 166 -11.94 -3.39 9.43
N THR A 167 -13.07 -4.07 9.32
CA THR A 167 -13.70 -4.81 10.40
C THR A 167 -13.48 -6.32 10.27
N GLU A 168 -13.61 -7.05 11.37
CA GLU A 168 -13.61 -8.53 11.35
C GLU A 168 -14.77 -9.12 10.53
N ALA A 169 -15.93 -8.44 10.52
CA ALA A 169 -17.07 -8.84 9.71
C ALA A 169 -16.78 -8.78 8.21
N GLU A 170 -16.13 -7.70 7.75
CA GLU A 170 -15.67 -7.59 6.34
C GLU A 170 -14.64 -8.67 6.00
N ILE A 171 -13.74 -9.02 6.93
CA ILE A 171 -12.79 -10.13 6.72
C ILE A 171 -13.53 -11.47 6.61
N ALA A 172 -14.53 -11.72 7.44
CA ALA A 172 -15.32 -12.95 7.39
C ALA A 172 -16.10 -13.07 6.08
N GLU A 173 -16.72 -11.98 5.62
CA GLU A 173 -17.42 -11.92 4.34
C GLU A 173 -16.45 -12.13 3.17
N PHE A 174 -15.30 -11.45 3.18
CA PHE A 174 -14.25 -11.67 2.19
C PHE A 174 -13.82 -13.13 2.10
N LEU A 175 -13.62 -13.80 3.23
CA LEU A 175 -13.20 -15.21 3.25
C LEU A 175 -14.27 -16.15 2.65
N GLN A 176 -15.56 -15.87 2.86
CA GLN A 176 -16.65 -16.62 2.22
C GLN A 176 -16.66 -16.42 0.70
N ILE A 177 -16.47 -15.18 0.25
CA ILE A 177 -16.39 -14.85 -1.18
C ILE A 177 -15.14 -15.49 -1.80
N PHE A 178 -14.00 -15.41 -1.11
CA PHE A 178 -12.74 -16.01 -1.55
C PHE A 178 -12.89 -17.53 -1.74
N ASP A 179 -13.54 -18.23 -0.81
CA ASP A 179 -13.75 -19.68 -0.91
C ASP A 179 -14.56 -20.07 -2.17
N ARG A 180 -15.60 -19.31 -2.48
CA ARG A 180 -16.38 -19.52 -3.71
C ARG A 180 -15.53 -19.31 -4.96
N CYS A 181 -14.87 -18.15 -5.06
CA CYS A 181 -14.01 -17.83 -6.20
C CYS A 181 -12.86 -18.84 -6.39
N TYR A 182 -12.30 -19.32 -5.28
CA TYR A 182 -11.22 -20.32 -5.31
C TYR A 182 -11.66 -21.68 -5.85
N ARG A 183 -12.93 -22.06 -5.65
CA ARG A 183 -13.50 -23.33 -6.16
C ARG A 183 -13.93 -23.23 -7.61
N GLU A 184 -14.28 -22.04 -8.09
CA GLU A 184 -14.76 -21.79 -9.45
C GLU A 184 -13.63 -21.60 -10.46
N LEU A 185 -12.43 -21.22 -10.02
CA LEU A 185 -11.22 -20.96 -10.83
C LEU A 185 -10.16 -22.05 -10.68
#